data_8b3259cf4bdd462044ff6b238cc10fd2
#
_entry.id   8b3259cf4bdd462044ff6b238cc10fd2
#
_cell.length_a   1.000
_cell.length_b   1.000
_cell.length_c   1.000
_cell.angle_alpha   90.00
_cell.angle_beta   90.00
_cell.angle_gamma   90.00
#
_symmetry.space_group_name_H-M   'P 1'
#
loop_
_entity.id
_entity.type
_entity.pdbx_description
1 polymer ?
#
loop_
_entity_poly.entity_id
_entity_poly.type
_entity_poly.pdbx_seq_one_letter_code
_entity_poly.pdbx_strand_id
1 'polypeptide(L)'
;MIMKRRIKHLSEYTPQKCDFFLLDTNILIKLFYPVGFDSRNKPYEDYYKKLLLSKCTLVLTSVQVSEFINRCIRIQHNIYTNEHPDAGDFKKDYRTTKNYAISMRAILEILKSNILTRFTIMDDDFSRIDLNQIIDYHFSFDFNDAFLASFAKLHNYKILTDDKDFSSYTCGPDIITNNRALLMFS
;
A
#
# COMPACT_ATOMS: atom_id res chain seq x y z
N MET A 1 -23.27 -0.81 -18.24
CA MET A 1 -22.12 -1.60 -18.72
C MET A 1 -21.20 -1.83 -17.52
N ILE A 2 -21.19 -3.04 -16.96
CA ILE A 2 -20.33 -3.37 -15.83
C ILE A 2 -18.88 -3.35 -16.36
N MET A 3 -18.07 -2.36 -15.95
CA MET A 3 -16.65 -2.37 -16.29
C MET A 3 -16.01 -3.59 -15.64
N LYS A 4 -15.59 -4.54 -16.46
CA LYS A 4 -14.86 -5.71 -16.00
C LYS A 4 -13.53 -5.23 -15.40
N ARG A 5 -13.24 -5.64 -14.18
CA ARG A 5 -11.95 -5.41 -13.55
C ARG A 5 -10.82 -5.91 -14.44
N ARG A 6 -9.75 -5.14 -14.56
CA ARG A 6 -8.57 -5.52 -15.32
C ARG A 6 -7.40 -5.74 -14.37
N ILE A 7 -7.09 -7.01 -14.09
CA ILE A 7 -5.86 -7.37 -13.38
C ILE A 7 -4.83 -7.72 -14.42
N LYS A 8 -3.64 -7.11 -14.34
CA LYS A 8 -2.54 -7.32 -15.27
C LYS A 8 -1.27 -7.65 -14.52
N HIS A 9 -0.48 -8.53 -15.10
CA HIS A 9 0.87 -8.75 -14.63
C HIS A 9 1.76 -7.52 -14.90
N LEU A 10 2.80 -7.29 -14.07
CA LEU A 10 3.75 -6.18 -14.19
C LEU A 10 4.39 -6.08 -15.59
N SER A 11 4.57 -7.20 -16.29
CA SER A 11 5.13 -7.21 -17.65
C SER A 11 4.14 -6.85 -18.75
N GLU A 12 2.84 -6.89 -18.45
CA GLU A 12 1.76 -6.66 -19.42
C GLU A 12 1.32 -5.20 -19.47
N TYR A 13 1.80 -4.39 -18.52
CA TYR A 13 1.48 -2.97 -18.50
C TYR A 13 2.73 -2.10 -18.48
N THR A 14 2.85 -1.27 -19.51
CA THR A 14 3.90 -0.24 -19.59
C THR A 14 3.33 1.09 -19.10
N PRO A 15 3.84 1.64 -17.98
CA PRO A 15 3.36 2.91 -17.45
C PRO A 15 3.52 4.06 -18.44
N GLN A 16 2.54 4.95 -18.49
CA GLN A 16 2.53 6.13 -19.35
C GLN A 16 2.57 7.40 -18.48
N LYS A 17 3.06 8.50 -19.04
CA LYS A 17 3.14 9.78 -18.33
C LYS A 17 1.78 10.30 -17.82
N CYS A 18 0.71 9.96 -18.51
CA CYS A 18 -0.66 10.33 -18.12
C CYS A 18 -1.29 9.41 -17.07
N ASP A 19 -0.59 8.35 -16.66
CA ASP A 19 -1.10 7.44 -15.65
C ASP A 19 -0.94 8.00 -14.24
N PHE A 20 -1.91 7.64 -13.40
CA PHE A 20 -1.88 7.85 -11.96
C PHE A 20 -1.87 6.48 -11.26
N PHE A 21 -0.93 6.32 -10.33
CA PHE A 21 -0.78 5.08 -9.58
C PHE A 21 -0.92 5.29 -8.08
N LEU A 22 -1.74 4.47 -7.46
CA LEU A 22 -1.75 4.24 -6.02
C LEU A 22 -0.93 2.97 -5.73
N LEU A 23 0.05 3.10 -4.87
CA LEU A 23 0.82 1.96 -4.37
C LEU A 23 0.18 1.50 -3.05
N ASP A 24 -0.34 0.29 -3.03
CA ASP A 24 -0.83 -0.30 -1.80
C ASP A 24 0.25 -0.27 -0.70
N THR A 25 -0.15 -0.18 0.55
CA THR A 25 0.76 -0.03 1.68
C THR A 25 1.77 -1.17 1.77
N ASN A 26 1.39 -2.40 1.38
CA ASN A 26 2.34 -3.51 1.34
C ASN A 26 3.46 -3.28 0.31
N ILE A 27 3.18 -2.59 -0.81
CA ILE A 27 4.18 -2.19 -1.79
C ILE A 27 5.05 -1.05 -1.26
N LEU A 28 4.45 -0.06 -0.59
CA LEU A 28 5.24 1.01 0.05
C LEU A 28 6.24 0.44 1.06
N ILE A 29 5.82 -0.55 1.88
CA ILE A 29 6.71 -1.22 2.82
C ILE A 29 7.82 -1.98 2.10
N LYS A 30 7.51 -2.75 1.06
CA LYS A 30 8.51 -3.49 0.26
C LYS A 30 9.57 -2.57 -0.35
N LEU A 31 9.16 -1.37 -0.78
CA LEU A 31 10.04 -0.42 -1.46
C LEU A 31 10.86 0.45 -0.50
N PHE A 32 10.26 0.87 0.61
CA PHE A 32 10.84 1.92 1.46
C PHE A 32 11.19 1.45 2.86
N TYR A 33 10.64 0.32 3.30
CA TYR A 33 10.88 -0.23 4.65
C TYR A 33 11.08 -1.75 4.62
N PRO A 34 11.96 -2.30 3.76
CA PRO A 34 12.16 -3.74 3.69
C PRO A 34 12.80 -4.28 4.98
N VAL A 35 12.20 -5.33 5.53
CA VAL A 35 12.77 -6.05 6.67
C VAL A 35 13.58 -7.23 6.13
N GLY A 36 14.89 -7.04 6.01
CA GLY A 36 15.78 -8.04 5.45
C GLY A 36 15.68 -8.16 3.91
N PHE A 37 16.45 -9.11 3.37
CA PHE A 37 16.43 -9.39 1.93
C PHE A 37 15.29 -10.35 1.59
N ASP A 38 14.40 -9.92 0.70
CA ASP A 38 13.34 -10.76 0.13
C ASP A 38 13.33 -10.62 -1.39
N SER A 39 13.74 -11.67 -2.11
CA SER A 39 13.77 -11.69 -3.57
C SER A 39 12.41 -11.44 -4.23
N ARG A 40 11.31 -11.66 -3.50
CA ARG A 40 9.94 -11.37 -3.97
C ARG A 40 9.66 -9.87 -4.11
N ASN A 41 10.48 -9.02 -3.49
CA ASN A 41 10.37 -7.56 -3.62
C ASN A 41 10.93 -7.06 -4.95
N LYS A 42 11.92 -7.77 -5.51
CA LYS A 42 12.65 -7.37 -6.72
C LYS A 42 11.76 -6.99 -7.92
N PRO A 43 10.72 -7.75 -8.29
CA PRO A 43 9.82 -7.37 -9.38
C PRO A 43 9.14 -6.01 -9.16
N TYR A 44 8.73 -5.70 -7.91
CA TYR A 44 8.11 -4.44 -7.56
C TYR A 44 9.10 -3.28 -7.53
N GLU A 45 10.34 -3.49 -7.07
CA GLU A 45 11.42 -2.51 -7.15
C GLU A 45 11.73 -2.13 -8.61
N ASP A 46 11.82 -3.12 -9.50
CA ASP A 46 12.10 -2.87 -10.91
C ASP A 46 10.91 -2.20 -11.62
N TYR A 47 9.68 -2.55 -11.22
CA TYR A 47 8.50 -1.87 -11.73
C TYR A 47 8.40 -0.43 -11.22
N TYR A 48 8.72 -0.18 -9.95
CA TYR A 48 8.78 1.17 -9.39
C TYR A 48 9.78 2.08 -10.16
N LYS A 49 10.95 1.54 -10.55
CA LYS A 49 11.88 2.26 -11.44
C LYS A 49 11.23 2.63 -12.78
N LYS A 50 10.44 1.72 -13.36
CA LYS A 50 9.69 2.01 -14.60
C LYS A 50 8.65 3.11 -14.37
N LEU A 51 7.95 3.12 -13.24
CA LEU A 51 7.01 4.20 -12.88
C LEU A 51 7.72 5.55 -12.84
N LEU A 52 8.88 5.64 -12.20
CA LEU A 52 9.67 6.87 -12.13
C LEU A 52 10.18 7.31 -13.51
N LEU A 53 10.67 6.39 -14.33
CA LEU A 53 11.16 6.69 -15.68
C LEU A 53 10.04 7.17 -16.61
N SER A 54 8.85 6.62 -16.48
CA SER A 54 7.68 7.04 -17.27
C SER A 54 7.14 8.41 -16.87
N LYS A 55 7.59 8.94 -15.73
CA LYS A 55 7.09 10.21 -15.14
C LYS A 55 5.58 10.20 -14.93
N CYS A 56 4.99 9.02 -14.64
CA CYS A 56 3.62 8.93 -14.20
C CYS A 56 3.46 9.55 -12.81
N THR A 57 2.23 9.88 -12.45
CA THR A 57 1.93 10.46 -11.13
C THR A 57 1.75 9.35 -10.11
N LEU A 58 2.56 9.36 -9.05
CA LEU A 58 2.38 8.50 -7.90
C LEU A 58 1.53 9.25 -6.87
N VAL A 59 0.41 8.67 -6.47
CA VAL A 59 -0.58 9.30 -5.59
C VAL A 59 -0.47 8.75 -4.19
N LEU A 60 -0.63 9.62 -3.19
CA LEU A 60 -0.61 9.27 -1.77
C LEU A 60 -1.80 9.91 -1.06
N THR A 61 -2.54 9.11 -0.31
CA THR A 61 -3.67 9.51 0.54
C THR A 61 -3.30 9.49 2.02
N SER A 62 -4.09 10.12 2.88
CA SER A 62 -3.84 10.12 4.33
C SER A 62 -3.96 8.70 4.92
N VAL A 63 -4.86 7.88 4.38
CA VAL A 63 -5.05 6.48 4.79
C VAL A 63 -3.77 5.68 4.58
N GLN A 64 -3.13 5.80 3.41
CA GLN A 64 -1.85 5.12 3.12
C GLN A 64 -0.73 5.58 4.06
N VAL A 65 -0.65 6.88 4.36
CA VAL A 65 0.34 7.43 5.31
C VAL A 65 0.14 6.84 6.70
N SER A 66 -1.10 6.86 7.20
CA SER A 66 -1.46 6.32 8.50
C SER A 66 -1.14 4.83 8.60
N GLU A 67 -1.53 4.06 7.60
CA GLU A 67 -1.30 2.62 7.56
C GLU A 67 0.20 2.30 7.47
N PHE A 68 0.96 2.98 6.61
CA PHE A 68 2.40 2.80 6.48
C PHE A 68 3.10 2.97 7.84
N ILE A 69 2.84 4.07 8.55
CA ILE A 69 3.43 4.33 9.87
C ILE A 69 3.05 3.22 10.84
N ASN A 70 1.76 2.87 10.91
CA ASN A 70 1.25 1.89 11.85
C ASN A 70 1.81 0.49 11.58
N ARG A 71 1.90 0.07 10.32
CA ARG A 71 2.45 -1.24 9.96
C ARG A 71 3.96 -1.30 10.21
N CYS A 72 4.71 -0.28 9.82
CA CYS A 72 6.15 -0.23 10.06
C CYS A 72 6.50 -0.29 11.55
N ILE A 73 5.78 0.46 12.41
CA ILE A 73 6.06 0.41 13.85
C ILE A 73 5.62 -0.91 14.48
N ARG A 74 4.60 -1.59 13.96
CA ARG A 74 4.22 -2.94 14.39
C ARG A 74 5.26 -3.98 13.98
N ILE A 75 5.87 -3.84 12.83
CA ILE A 75 7.02 -4.68 12.42
C ILE A 75 8.16 -4.52 13.43
N GLN A 76 8.48 -3.28 13.83
CA GLN A 76 9.53 -3.04 14.84
C GLN A 76 9.15 -3.60 16.21
N HIS A 77 7.90 -3.51 16.61
CA HIS A 77 7.43 -4.15 17.83
C HIS A 77 7.66 -5.66 17.79
N ASN A 78 7.29 -6.33 16.70
CA ASN A 78 7.50 -7.77 16.55
C ASN A 78 9.00 -8.15 16.60
N ILE A 79 9.88 -7.34 16.02
CA ILE A 79 11.33 -7.53 16.13
C ILE A 79 11.77 -7.39 17.60
N TYR A 80 11.30 -6.33 18.27
CA TYR A 80 11.64 -6.05 19.66
C TYR A 80 11.19 -7.18 20.61
N THR A 81 9.98 -7.73 20.43
CA THR A 81 9.46 -8.82 21.28
C THR A 81 10.21 -10.12 21.09
N ASN A 82 10.86 -10.37 19.96
CA ASN A 82 11.73 -11.53 19.79
C ASN A 82 12.96 -11.48 20.70
N GLU A 83 13.45 -10.27 21.01
CA GLU A 83 14.58 -10.04 21.92
C GLU A 83 14.11 -9.82 23.37
N HIS A 84 12.87 -9.43 23.56
CA HIS A 84 12.24 -9.10 24.85
C HIS A 84 10.87 -9.78 24.99
N PRO A 85 10.83 -11.11 25.24
CA PRO A 85 9.56 -11.88 25.24
C PRO A 85 8.51 -11.36 26.23
N ASP A 86 8.94 -10.74 27.32
CA ASP A 86 8.06 -10.19 28.36
C ASP A 86 7.41 -8.85 27.96
N ALA A 87 7.85 -8.24 26.86
CA ALA A 87 7.36 -6.96 26.36
C ALA A 87 6.29 -7.10 25.28
N GLY A 88 5.23 -7.88 25.58
CA GLY A 88 4.19 -8.24 24.60
C GLY A 88 3.18 -7.14 24.30
N ASP A 89 2.89 -6.26 25.26
CA ASP A 89 1.93 -5.18 25.04
C ASP A 89 2.56 -3.98 24.34
N PHE A 90 2.05 -3.69 23.14
CA PHE A 90 2.56 -2.59 22.33
C PHE A 90 2.51 -1.23 23.03
N LYS A 91 1.41 -0.95 23.75
CA LYS A 91 1.21 0.38 24.36
C LYS A 91 1.95 0.51 25.69
N LYS A 92 1.93 -0.54 26.51
CA LYS A 92 2.50 -0.52 27.85
C LYS A 92 4.00 -0.77 27.84
N ASP A 93 4.43 -1.80 27.09
CA ASP A 93 5.78 -2.31 27.17
C ASP A 93 6.70 -1.75 26.10
N TYR A 94 6.20 -1.56 24.86
CA TYR A 94 7.04 -1.10 23.75
C TYR A 94 7.01 0.41 23.54
N ARG A 95 5.81 1.02 23.54
CA ARG A 95 5.64 2.45 23.18
C ARG A 95 6.40 3.41 24.10
N THR A 96 6.72 2.98 25.31
CA THR A 96 7.45 3.77 26.31
C THR A 96 8.97 3.64 26.20
N THR A 97 9.46 2.77 25.32
CA THR A 97 10.90 2.47 25.21
C THR A 97 11.66 3.46 24.33
N LYS A 98 12.99 3.52 24.55
CA LYS A 98 13.89 4.25 23.65
C LYS A 98 13.89 3.63 22.23
N ASN A 99 13.74 2.31 22.12
CA ASN A 99 13.66 1.59 20.84
C ASN A 99 12.48 2.11 20.01
N TYR A 100 11.28 2.22 20.61
CA TYR A 100 10.12 2.80 19.95
C TYR A 100 10.41 4.21 19.40
N ALA A 101 11.00 5.08 20.24
CA ALA A 101 11.28 6.45 19.84
C ALA A 101 12.28 6.54 18.67
N ILE A 102 13.30 5.68 18.66
CA ILE A 102 14.27 5.58 17.56
C ILE A 102 13.60 5.07 16.30
N SER A 103 12.85 3.97 16.40
CA SER A 103 12.16 3.35 15.28
C SER A 103 11.12 4.29 14.65
N MET A 104 10.33 4.98 15.48
CA MET A 104 9.34 5.93 14.99
C MET A 104 10.02 7.10 14.26
N ARG A 105 11.11 7.62 14.79
CA ARG A 105 11.88 8.69 14.12
C ARG A 105 12.41 8.25 12.76
N ALA A 106 12.96 7.03 12.67
CA ALA A 106 13.43 6.47 11.40
C ALA A 106 12.30 6.29 10.39
N ILE A 107 11.13 5.78 10.80
CA ILE A 107 9.95 5.62 9.95
C ILE A 107 9.48 6.97 9.41
N LEU A 108 9.39 7.99 10.27
CA LEU A 108 8.97 9.32 9.86
C LEU A 108 9.98 10.00 8.93
N GLU A 109 11.28 9.73 9.11
CA GLU A 109 12.32 10.23 8.22
C GLU A 109 12.21 9.59 6.83
N ILE A 110 12.01 8.28 6.75
CA ILE A 110 11.74 7.58 5.48
C ILE A 110 10.51 8.15 4.79
N LEU A 111 9.43 8.36 5.53
CA LEU A 111 8.21 8.97 4.98
C LEU A 111 8.52 10.34 4.37
N LYS A 112 9.19 11.23 5.11
CA LYS A 112 9.51 12.59 4.66
C LYS A 112 10.46 12.60 3.47
N SER A 113 11.55 11.85 3.55
CA SER A 113 12.66 11.95 2.58
C SER A 113 12.42 11.12 1.32
N ASN A 114 11.68 10.00 1.42
CA ASN A 114 11.53 9.06 0.31
C ASN A 114 10.12 9.05 -0.29
N ILE A 115 9.08 9.15 0.53
CA ILE A 115 7.70 9.03 0.04
C ILE A 115 7.15 10.42 -0.30
N LEU A 116 7.09 11.35 0.65
CA LEU A 116 6.51 12.67 0.44
C LEU A 116 7.21 13.51 -0.64
N THR A 117 8.48 13.21 -0.95
CA THR A 117 9.24 13.90 -2.00
C THR A 117 8.94 13.38 -3.41
N ARG A 118 8.32 12.20 -3.54
CA ARG A 118 8.09 11.51 -4.83
C ARG A 118 6.63 11.33 -5.18
N PHE A 119 5.75 11.42 -4.20
CA PHE A 119 4.32 11.21 -4.36
C PHE A 119 3.57 12.54 -4.32
N THR A 120 2.54 12.63 -5.13
CA THR A 120 1.56 13.72 -5.08
C THR A 120 0.55 13.42 -3.98
N ILE A 121 0.49 14.30 -2.99
CA ILE A 121 -0.50 14.20 -1.91
C ILE A 121 -1.85 14.61 -2.47
N MET A 122 -2.87 13.78 -2.25
CA MET A 122 -4.25 14.03 -2.66
C MET A 122 -5.15 14.02 -1.43
N ASP A 123 -6.18 14.86 -1.47
CA ASP A 123 -7.27 14.76 -0.52
C ASP A 123 -7.99 13.43 -0.69
N ASP A 124 -8.46 12.85 0.40
CA ASP A 124 -9.03 11.50 0.38
C ASP A 124 -10.40 11.43 -0.30
N ASP A 125 -11.02 12.57 -0.61
CA ASP A 125 -12.35 12.66 -1.24
C ASP A 125 -13.42 11.78 -0.56
N PHE A 126 -13.27 11.52 0.73
CA PHE A 126 -14.08 10.56 1.48
C PHE A 126 -15.58 10.79 1.36
N SER A 127 -16.00 12.07 1.28
CA SER A 127 -17.40 12.45 1.08
C SER A 127 -17.97 12.10 -0.31
N ARG A 128 -17.11 11.81 -1.28
CA ARG A 128 -17.47 11.45 -2.65
C ARG A 128 -17.49 9.94 -2.89
N ILE A 129 -16.95 9.18 -1.94
CA ILE A 129 -16.89 7.72 -2.03
C ILE A 129 -18.22 7.13 -1.58
N ASP A 130 -18.69 6.10 -2.27
CA ASP A 130 -19.88 5.35 -1.87
C ASP A 130 -19.55 4.51 -0.62
N LEU A 131 -19.94 5.03 0.54
CA LEU A 131 -19.67 4.40 1.83
C LEU A 131 -20.34 3.02 1.96
N ASN A 132 -21.47 2.79 1.28
CA ASN A 132 -22.13 1.48 1.32
C ASN A 132 -21.25 0.40 0.70
N GLN A 133 -20.38 0.76 -0.25
CA GLN A 133 -19.41 -0.18 -0.82
C GLN A 133 -18.23 -0.45 0.12
N ILE A 134 -17.81 0.53 0.93
CA ILE A 134 -16.66 0.38 1.81
C ILE A 134 -17.00 -0.37 3.11
N ILE A 135 -18.20 -0.14 3.65
CA ILE A 135 -18.64 -0.70 4.93
C ILE A 135 -19.48 -1.97 4.79
N ASP A 136 -19.54 -2.56 3.60
CA ASP A 136 -20.23 -3.82 3.38
C ASP A 136 -19.38 -4.98 3.95
N TYR A 137 -19.91 -5.68 4.96
CA TYR A 137 -19.22 -6.80 5.62
C TYR A 137 -18.98 -8.04 4.72
N HIS A 138 -19.59 -8.09 3.54
CA HIS A 138 -19.34 -9.13 2.55
C HIS A 138 -18.00 -8.96 1.81
N PHE A 139 -17.34 -7.81 1.96
CA PHE A 139 -15.99 -7.65 1.45
C PHE A 139 -14.99 -8.42 2.32
N SER A 140 -14.12 -9.16 1.67
CA SER A 140 -12.94 -9.75 2.31
C SER A 140 -11.84 -8.73 2.60
N PHE A 141 -12.06 -7.47 2.23
CA PHE A 141 -11.16 -6.36 2.49
C PHE A 141 -11.31 -5.82 3.90
N ASP A 142 -10.23 -5.29 4.41
CA ASP A 142 -10.36 -4.31 5.48
C ASP A 142 -10.81 -2.95 4.91
N PHE A 143 -11.12 -2.02 5.81
CA PHE A 143 -11.58 -0.68 5.45
C PHE A 143 -10.59 0.05 4.53
N ASN A 144 -9.28 -0.08 4.77
CA ASN A 144 -8.26 0.65 4.03
C ASN A 144 -8.19 0.17 2.57
N ASP A 145 -8.28 -1.15 2.34
CA ASP A 145 -8.27 -1.73 1.01
C ASP A 145 -9.53 -1.33 0.23
N ALA A 146 -10.70 -1.41 0.87
CA ALA A 146 -11.97 -1.00 0.27
C ALA A 146 -11.97 0.49 -0.08
N PHE A 147 -11.43 1.33 0.82
CA PHE A 147 -11.25 2.75 0.58
C PHE A 147 -10.32 2.99 -0.61
N LEU A 148 -9.14 2.39 -0.62
CA LEU A 148 -8.14 2.57 -1.67
C LEU A 148 -8.69 2.16 -3.05
N ALA A 149 -9.40 1.03 -3.12
CA ALA A 149 -10.04 0.57 -4.33
C ALA A 149 -11.14 1.52 -4.82
N SER A 150 -11.96 2.04 -3.91
CA SER A 150 -13.05 2.98 -4.23
C SER A 150 -12.51 4.34 -4.66
N PHE A 151 -11.47 4.83 -4.00
CA PHE A 151 -10.78 6.06 -4.36
C PHE A 151 -10.14 5.95 -5.75
N ALA A 152 -9.42 4.85 -6.00
CA ALA A 152 -8.82 4.61 -7.32
C ALA A 152 -9.87 4.52 -8.43
N LYS A 153 -11.03 3.89 -8.16
CA LYS A 153 -12.15 3.83 -9.10
C LYS A 153 -12.73 5.21 -9.39
N LEU A 154 -12.95 6.02 -8.36
CA LEU A 154 -13.49 7.38 -8.47
C LEU A 154 -12.67 8.24 -9.40
N HIS A 155 -11.33 8.11 -9.32
CA HIS A 155 -10.37 8.92 -10.07
C HIS A 155 -9.81 8.24 -11.32
N ASN A 156 -10.22 7.02 -11.62
CA ASN A 156 -9.66 6.19 -12.69
C ASN A 156 -8.13 5.99 -12.56
N TYR A 157 -7.67 5.79 -11.33
CA TYR A 157 -6.27 5.49 -11.03
C TYR A 157 -6.01 3.99 -11.07
N LYS A 158 -4.75 3.60 -11.24
CA LYS A 158 -4.30 2.21 -11.19
C LYS A 158 -3.78 1.89 -9.80
N ILE A 159 -3.99 0.66 -9.34
CA ILE A 159 -3.42 0.17 -8.08
C ILE A 159 -2.27 -0.78 -8.39
N LEU A 160 -1.12 -0.54 -7.76
CA LEU A 160 -0.02 -1.50 -7.68
C LEU A 160 -0.12 -2.21 -6.33
N THR A 161 -0.38 -3.51 -6.33
CA THR A 161 -0.52 -4.31 -5.11
C THR A 161 0.05 -5.71 -5.25
N ASP A 162 0.39 -6.33 -4.12
CA ASP A 162 0.73 -7.74 -3.96
C ASP A 162 -0.34 -8.49 -3.14
N ASP A 163 -1.43 -7.81 -2.78
CA ASP A 163 -2.45 -8.38 -1.92
C ASP A 163 -3.52 -9.11 -2.73
N LYS A 164 -3.72 -10.40 -2.41
CA LYS A 164 -4.74 -11.25 -3.04
C LYS A 164 -6.17 -10.79 -2.74
N ASP A 165 -6.38 -10.06 -1.63
CA ASP A 165 -7.70 -9.65 -1.17
C ASP A 165 -8.37 -8.68 -2.16
N PHE A 166 -7.57 -7.97 -2.95
CA PHE A 166 -8.09 -7.20 -4.09
C PHE A 166 -8.80 -8.08 -5.15
N SER A 167 -8.70 -9.41 -5.07
CA SER A 167 -9.49 -10.34 -5.89
C SER A 167 -10.99 -10.22 -5.67
N SER A 168 -11.45 -9.82 -4.50
CA SER A 168 -12.87 -9.72 -4.14
C SER A 168 -13.55 -8.49 -4.73
N TYR A 169 -12.78 -7.52 -5.20
CA TYR A 169 -13.32 -6.25 -5.69
C TYR A 169 -13.74 -6.35 -7.16
N THR A 170 -15.03 -6.60 -7.42
CA THR A 170 -15.58 -6.95 -8.75
C THR A 170 -15.72 -5.77 -9.72
N CYS A 171 -15.80 -4.53 -9.23
CA CYS A 171 -16.04 -3.31 -10.04
C CYS A 171 -15.01 -2.24 -9.75
N GLY A 172 -13.73 -2.59 -9.87
CA GLY A 172 -12.65 -1.74 -9.41
C GLY A 172 -11.80 -1.10 -10.50
N PRO A 173 -10.74 -0.44 -10.05
CA PRO A 173 -9.70 0.13 -10.91
C PRO A 173 -8.91 -0.96 -11.62
N ASP A 174 -8.07 -0.55 -12.57
CA ASP A 174 -7.04 -1.42 -13.12
C ASP A 174 -6.03 -1.78 -12.00
N ILE A 175 -5.76 -3.06 -11.82
CA ILE A 175 -4.81 -3.59 -10.84
C ILE A 175 -3.59 -4.12 -11.57
N ILE A 176 -2.41 -3.74 -11.11
CA ILE A 176 -1.13 -4.18 -11.62
C ILE A 176 -0.44 -4.97 -10.50
N THR A 177 0.00 -6.19 -10.79
CA THR A 177 0.52 -7.09 -9.76
C THR A 177 1.55 -8.09 -10.31
N ASN A 178 2.36 -8.67 -9.40
CA ASN A 178 3.16 -9.87 -9.64
C ASN A 178 2.59 -11.09 -8.89
N ASN A 179 1.51 -10.90 -8.13
CA ASN A 179 0.90 -11.96 -7.33
C ASN A 179 0.14 -12.92 -8.22
N ARG A 180 0.63 -14.17 -8.33
CA ARG A 180 0.03 -15.22 -9.16
C ARG A 180 -1.39 -15.56 -8.74
N ALA A 181 -1.67 -15.56 -7.42
CA ALA A 181 -3.01 -15.85 -6.93
C ALA A 181 -4.01 -14.77 -7.38
N LEU A 182 -3.58 -13.50 -7.39
CA LEU A 182 -4.41 -12.39 -7.86
C LEU A 182 -4.65 -12.45 -9.38
N LEU A 183 -3.63 -12.85 -10.14
CA LEU A 183 -3.71 -13.00 -11.61
C LEU A 183 -4.68 -14.10 -12.06
N MET A 184 -4.95 -15.10 -11.21
CA MET A 184 -5.96 -16.13 -11.55
C MET A 184 -7.40 -15.58 -11.65
N PHE A 185 -7.63 -14.34 -11.21
CA PHE A 185 -8.92 -13.64 -11.31
C PHE A 185 -8.95 -12.55 -12.41
N SER A 186 -7.94 -12.55 -13.29
CA SER A 186 -7.81 -11.60 -14.41
C SER A 186 -8.77 -11.91 -15.57
#